data_5dd762e8826a6ea330dad2aaf20984f4
#
_entry.id   5dd762e8826a6ea330dad2aaf20984f4
#
_cell.length_a   1.000
_cell.length_b   1.000
_cell.length_c   1.000
_cell.angle_alpha   90.00
_cell.angle_beta   90.00
_cell.angle_gamma   90.00
#
_symmetry.space_group_name_H-M   'P 1'
#
loop_
_entity.id
_entity.type
_entity.pdbx_description
1 polymer ?
#
loop_
_entity_poly.entity_id
_entity_poly.type
_entity_poly.pdbx_seq_one_letter_code
_entity_poly.pdbx_strand_id
1 'polypeptide(L)'
;MSNENLTTYLKDHHAGSVAALELVDHLIETFEGKSLEQFFKNLRKEIDADQERLEKLIKKVGAKESAVRKTGAWVAEKFARMKVRVNDSEKDQMGLLDALEALLIGITGKEALWNALEATSENVASLRGVDYARLQQRAREQCDLVDTKRLECAREVFKNRQNVGLRILL
;
A
#
# COMPACT_ATOMS: atom_id res chain seq x y z
N MET A 1 -15.76 5.04 26.30
CA MET A 1 -14.70 5.95 25.81
C MET A 1 -13.65 5.30 24.90
N SER A 2 -13.47 4.00 24.87
CA SER A 2 -12.35 3.41 24.07
C SER A 2 -12.69 3.06 22.62
N ASN A 3 -13.95 3.01 22.21
CA ASN A 3 -14.33 2.53 20.87
C ASN A 3 -14.12 3.58 19.75
N GLU A 4 -14.10 4.84 20.07
CA GLU A 4 -14.03 5.93 19.10
C GLU A 4 -12.63 6.07 18.50
N ASN A 5 -11.59 5.98 19.34
CA ASN A 5 -10.19 6.02 18.88
C ASN A 5 -9.85 4.79 18.03
N LEU A 6 -10.31 3.60 18.45
CA LEU A 6 -10.11 2.38 17.67
C LEU A 6 -10.82 2.47 16.30
N THR A 7 -12.06 2.97 16.31
CA THR A 7 -12.82 3.17 15.07
C THR A 7 -12.12 4.13 14.12
N THR A 8 -11.60 5.25 14.61
CA THR A 8 -10.86 6.24 13.82
C THR A 8 -9.60 5.60 13.26
N TYR A 9 -8.82 4.92 14.08
CA TYR A 9 -7.59 4.24 13.68
C TYR A 9 -7.82 3.21 12.56
N LEU A 10 -8.85 2.36 12.69
CA LEU A 10 -9.21 1.39 11.66
C LEU A 10 -9.65 2.05 10.35
N LYS A 11 -10.41 3.14 10.44
CA LYS A 11 -10.89 3.88 9.26
C LYS A 11 -9.76 4.60 8.52
N ASP A 12 -8.77 5.11 9.24
CA ASP A 12 -7.59 5.74 8.64
C ASP A 12 -6.79 4.71 7.83
N HIS A 13 -6.57 3.52 8.37
CA HIS A 13 -5.94 2.44 7.65
C HIS A 13 -6.77 1.94 6.46
N HIS A 14 -8.10 1.91 6.59
CA HIS A 14 -8.99 1.57 5.48
C HIS A 14 -8.87 2.60 4.33
N ALA A 15 -8.88 3.89 4.65
CA ALA A 15 -8.67 4.93 3.64
C ALA A 15 -7.32 4.79 2.92
N GLY A 16 -6.26 4.43 3.66
CA GLY A 16 -4.95 4.11 3.08
C GLY A 16 -4.99 2.91 2.14
N SER A 17 -5.75 1.85 2.48
CA SER A 17 -5.90 0.67 1.63
C SER A 17 -6.67 0.96 0.34
N VAL A 18 -7.70 1.82 0.39
CA VAL A 18 -8.42 2.29 -0.81
C VAL A 18 -7.46 3.01 -1.75
N ALA A 19 -6.68 3.95 -1.23
CA ALA A 19 -5.70 4.69 -2.04
C ALA A 19 -4.61 3.77 -2.63
N ALA A 20 -4.17 2.75 -1.89
CA ALA A 20 -3.23 1.75 -2.38
C ALA A 20 -3.80 0.92 -3.53
N LEU A 21 -5.06 0.45 -3.42
CA LEU A 21 -5.75 -0.29 -4.49
C LEU A 21 -5.89 0.57 -5.74
N GLU A 22 -6.28 1.83 -5.61
CA GLU A 22 -6.37 2.75 -6.75
C GLU A 22 -5.01 2.97 -7.43
N LEU A 23 -3.91 3.05 -6.67
CA LEU A 23 -2.57 3.14 -7.25
C LEU A 23 -2.20 1.87 -7.99
N VAL A 24 -2.46 0.69 -7.40
CA VAL A 24 -2.16 -0.60 -8.04
C VAL A 24 -3.00 -0.81 -9.30
N ASP A 25 -4.27 -0.40 -9.31
CA ASP A 25 -5.13 -0.45 -10.50
C ASP A 25 -4.53 0.41 -11.63
N HIS A 26 -4.08 1.61 -11.32
CA HIS A 26 -3.39 2.46 -12.29
C HIS A 26 -2.07 1.83 -12.81
N LEU A 27 -1.30 1.17 -11.94
CA LEU A 27 -0.08 0.46 -12.36
C LEU A 27 -0.40 -0.74 -13.26
N ILE A 28 -1.49 -1.47 -13.01
CA ILE A 28 -1.94 -2.57 -13.87
C ILE A 28 -2.24 -2.03 -15.27
N GLU A 29 -2.99 -0.93 -15.39
CA GLU A 29 -3.32 -0.29 -16.66
C GLU A 29 -2.07 0.21 -17.39
N THR A 30 -1.15 0.88 -16.69
CA THR A 30 0.10 1.43 -17.26
C THR A 30 1.04 0.33 -17.77
N PHE A 31 1.06 -0.82 -17.11
CA PHE A 31 1.93 -1.94 -17.47
C PHE A 31 1.19 -3.08 -18.18
N GLU A 32 0.01 -2.83 -18.75
CA GLU A 32 -0.75 -3.81 -19.51
C GLU A 32 0.11 -4.42 -20.64
N GLY A 33 0.10 -5.76 -20.75
CA GLY A 33 0.92 -6.51 -21.71
C GLY A 33 2.42 -6.58 -21.40
N LYS A 34 2.89 -5.98 -20.29
CA LYS A 34 4.30 -5.96 -19.86
C LYS A 34 4.54 -6.93 -18.70
N SER A 35 5.81 -7.22 -18.42
CA SER A 35 6.21 -8.19 -17.39
C SER A 35 5.72 -7.85 -15.96
N LEU A 36 5.51 -6.57 -15.65
CA LEU A 36 5.05 -6.12 -14.32
C LEU A 36 3.54 -6.25 -14.12
N GLU A 37 2.74 -6.39 -15.17
CA GLU A 37 1.28 -6.48 -15.07
C GLU A 37 0.84 -7.59 -14.12
N GLN A 38 1.39 -8.80 -14.29
CA GLN A 38 1.02 -9.95 -13.46
C GLN A 38 1.44 -9.78 -12.00
N PHE A 39 2.58 -9.13 -11.75
CA PHE A 39 3.02 -8.77 -10.39
C PHE A 39 1.99 -7.86 -9.71
N PHE A 40 1.57 -6.79 -10.37
CA PHE A 40 0.58 -5.87 -9.80
C PHE A 40 -0.80 -6.50 -9.65
N LYS A 41 -1.24 -7.36 -10.58
CA LYS A 41 -2.50 -8.12 -10.44
C LYS A 41 -2.49 -9.04 -9.22
N ASN A 42 -1.38 -9.70 -8.93
CA ASN A 42 -1.23 -10.54 -7.75
C ASN A 42 -1.23 -9.70 -6.46
N LEU A 43 -0.45 -8.62 -6.43
CA LEU A 43 -0.40 -7.71 -5.29
C LEU A 43 -1.77 -7.09 -4.98
N ARG A 44 -2.52 -6.71 -6.03
CA ARG A 44 -3.88 -6.19 -5.90
C ARG A 44 -4.80 -7.16 -5.16
N LYS A 45 -4.81 -8.44 -5.55
CA LYS A 45 -5.64 -9.46 -4.90
C LYS A 45 -5.31 -9.62 -3.42
N GLU A 46 -4.04 -9.52 -3.07
CA GLU A 46 -3.61 -9.65 -1.68
C GLU A 46 -4.01 -8.44 -0.84
N ILE A 47 -3.83 -7.22 -1.37
CA ILE A 47 -4.25 -5.98 -0.69
C ILE A 47 -5.77 -5.95 -0.52
N ASP A 48 -6.53 -6.36 -1.53
CA ASP A 48 -7.99 -6.45 -1.50
C ASP A 48 -8.48 -7.42 -0.40
N ALA A 49 -7.87 -8.60 -0.31
CA ALA A 49 -8.18 -9.56 0.75
C ALA A 49 -7.87 -9.03 2.16
N ASP A 50 -6.81 -8.24 2.32
CA ASP A 50 -6.48 -7.61 3.59
C ASP A 50 -7.46 -6.46 3.92
N GLN A 51 -7.89 -5.70 2.91
CA GLN A 51 -8.91 -4.66 3.06
C GLN A 51 -10.24 -5.27 3.51
N GLU A 52 -10.69 -6.37 2.91
CA GLU A 52 -11.89 -7.08 3.36
C GLU A 52 -11.82 -7.51 4.84
N ARG A 53 -10.63 -7.96 5.30
CA ARG A 53 -10.43 -8.30 6.71
C ARG A 53 -10.58 -7.08 7.61
N LEU A 54 -10.02 -5.95 7.22
CA LEU A 54 -10.15 -4.68 7.93
C LEU A 54 -11.60 -4.20 7.98
N GLU A 55 -12.35 -4.29 6.88
CA GLU A 55 -13.77 -3.95 6.83
C GLU A 55 -14.61 -4.82 7.78
N LYS A 56 -14.33 -6.12 7.84
CA LYS A 56 -15.01 -7.02 8.80
C LYS A 56 -14.74 -6.60 10.24
N LEU A 57 -13.53 -6.16 10.57
CA LEU A 57 -13.19 -5.63 11.89
C LEU A 57 -13.92 -4.30 12.17
N ILE A 58 -13.94 -3.37 11.23
CA ILE A 58 -14.64 -2.10 11.34
C ILE A 58 -16.14 -2.34 11.66
N LYS A 59 -16.78 -3.25 10.95
CA LYS A 59 -18.19 -3.64 11.20
C LYS A 59 -18.36 -4.27 12.59
N LYS A 60 -17.45 -5.14 13.00
CA LYS A 60 -17.49 -5.84 14.31
C LYS A 60 -17.26 -4.88 15.48
N VAL A 61 -16.49 -3.83 15.31
CA VAL A 61 -16.27 -2.77 16.31
C VAL A 61 -17.50 -1.86 16.43
N GLY A 62 -18.47 -1.92 15.52
CA GLY A 62 -19.69 -1.13 15.54
C GLY A 62 -19.48 0.32 15.08
N ALA A 63 -18.53 0.55 14.20
CA ALA A 63 -18.24 1.86 13.66
C ALA A 63 -19.39 2.37 12.77
N LYS A 64 -19.98 3.51 13.13
CA LYS A 64 -20.95 4.20 12.27
C LYS A 64 -20.25 4.78 11.04
N GLU A 65 -20.89 4.70 9.87
CA GLU A 65 -20.29 5.08 8.55
C GLU A 65 -19.87 6.55 8.44
N SER A 66 -20.31 7.43 9.33
CA SER A 66 -20.25 8.89 9.14
C SER A 66 -18.90 9.58 9.42
N ALA A 67 -17.85 8.88 9.90
CA ALA A 67 -16.60 9.51 10.33
C ALA A 67 -15.42 9.39 9.32
N VAL A 68 -15.65 8.85 8.11
CA VAL A 68 -14.57 8.48 7.14
C VAL A 68 -13.90 9.69 6.45
N ARG A 69 -14.42 10.91 6.59
CA ARG A 69 -14.11 11.99 5.61
C ARG A 69 -12.90 12.88 5.86
N LYS A 70 -12.24 12.87 7.01
CA LYS A 70 -11.21 13.91 7.29
C LYS A 70 -9.74 13.44 7.30
N THR A 71 -9.46 12.20 7.64
CA THR A 71 -8.08 11.72 7.84
C THR A 71 -7.49 11.06 6.58
N GLY A 72 -8.32 10.44 5.75
CA GLY A 72 -7.90 9.81 4.50
C GLY A 72 -7.47 10.78 3.39
N ALA A 73 -7.81 12.06 3.48
CA ALA A 73 -7.55 13.05 2.43
C ALA A 73 -6.04 13.24 2.17
N TRP A 74 -5.20 13.24 3.20
CA TRP A 74 -3.75 13.41 3.04
C TRP A 74 -3.10 12.19 2.36
N VAL A 75 -3.51 10.98 2.75
CA VAL A 75 -3.02 9.74 2.12
C VAL A 75 -3.48 9.68 0.67
N ALA A 76 -4.78 9.95 0.42
CA ALA A 76 -5.35 9.98 -0.92
C ALA A 76 -4.67 11.03 -1.83
N GLU A 77 -4.36 12.22 -1.31
CA GLU A 77 -3.62 13.25 -2.05
C GLU A 77 -2.21 12.80 -2.43
N LYS A 78 -1.48 12.15 -1.51
CA LYS A 78 -0.15 11.62 -1.78
C LYS A 78 -0.16 10.57 -2.88
N PHE A 79 -1.10 9.62 -2.83
CA PHE A 79 -1.26 8.59 -3.85
C PHE A 79 -1.77 9.16 -5.19
N ALA A 80 -2.65 10.18 -5.18
CA ALA A 80 -3.09 10.85 -6.39
C ALA A 80 -1.94 11.56 -7.12
N ARG A 81 -1.02 12.20 -6.40
CA ARG A 81 0.20 12.80 -6.98
C ARG A 81 1.11 11.75 -7.62
N MET A 82 1.17 10.54 -7.07
CA MET A 82 1.97 9.44 -7.63
C MET A 82 1.37 8.91 -8.92
N LYS A 83 0.03 8.79 -9.01
CA LYS A 83 -0.65 8.42 -10.27
C LYS A 83 -0.25 9.35 -11.43
N VAL A 84 -0.15 10.66 -11.16
CA VAL A 84 0.25 11.65 -12.18
C VAL A 84 1.71 11.45 -12.63
N ARG A 85 2.60 11.00 -11.73
CA ARG A 85 4.03 10.77 -12.05
C ARG A 85 4.28 9.46 -12.80
N VAL A 86 3.46 8.45 -12.62
CA VAL A 86 3.55 7.16 -13.34
C VAL A 86 2.94 7.27 -14.74
N ASN A 87 2.44 8.44 -15.12
CA ASN A 87 1.80 8.66 -16.41
C ASN A 87 2.84 8.58 -17.53
N ASP A 88 2.70 7.55 -18.35
CA ASP A 88 2.89 7.63 -19.79
C ASP A 88 4.26 7.47 -20.42
N SER A 89 5.28 6.91 -19.77
CA SER A 89 6.38 6.45 -20.62
C SER A 89 7.21 5.33 -19.97
N GLU A 90 7.61 4.36 -20.78
CA GLU A 90 8.77 3.49 -20.51
C GLU A 90 10.03 4.27 -20.13
N LYS A 91 10.00 5.60 -20.22
CA LYS A 91 11.07 6.54 -19.90
C LYS A 91 11.00 7.07 -18.45
N ASP A 92 9.86 6.97 -17.76
CA ASP A 92 9.75 7.47 -16.38
C ASP A 92 9.81 6.34 -15.34
N GLN A 93 10.94 5.63 -15.35
CA GLN A 93 11.26 4.65 -14.33
C GLN A 93 11.30 5.25 -12.91
N MET A 94 11.49 6.58 -12.78
CA MET A 94 11.40 7.26 -11.48
C MET A 94 9.99 7.25 -10.91
N GLY A 95 8.96 7.44 -11.74
CA GLY A 95 7.58 7.36 -11.31
C GLY A 95 7.22 5.96 -10.77
N LEU A 96 7.71 4.91 -11.44
CA LEU A 96 7.56 3.54 -10.96
C LEU A 96 8.28 3.31 -9.62
N LEU A 97 9.51 3.82 -9.47
CA LEU A 97 10.26 3.72 -8.22
C LEU A 97 9.50 4.41 -7.07
N ASP A 98 9.03 5.64 -7.28
CA ASP A 98 8.24 6.39 -6.30
C ASP A 98 6.94 5.63 -5.90
N ALA A 99 6.27 5.01 -6.88
CA ALA A 99 5.06 4.24 -6.64
C ALA A 99 5.33 2.97 -5.82
N LEU A 100 6.41 2.23 -6.13
CA LEU A 100 6.82 1.05 -5.36
C LEU A 100 7.22 1.42 -3.92
N GLU A 101 7.88 2.55 -3.71
CA GLU A 101 8.21 3.07 -2.37
C GLU A 101 6.94 3.43 -1.57
N ALA A 102 5.96 4.04 -2.22
CA ALA A 102 4.68 4.34 -1.56
C ALA A 102 3.92 3.07 -1.16
N LEU A 103 3.89 2.05 -2.02
CA LEU A 103 3.29 0.76 -1.71
C LEU A 103 4.00 0.08 -0.55
N LEU A 104 5.34 0.09 -0.54
CA LEU A 104 6.14 -0.46 0.56
C LEU A 104 5.82 0.21 1.90
N ILE A 105 5.75 1.54 1.94
CA ILE A 105 5.38 2.30 3.14
C ILE A 105 3.95 1.95 3.59
N GLY A 106 3.01 1.85 2.66
CA GLY A 106 1.62 1.48 2.97
C GLY A 106 1.49 0.06 3.54
N ILE A 107 2.22 -0.91 2.99
CA ILE A 107 2.22 -2.30 3.47
C ILE A 107 2.90 -2.40 4.84
N THR A 108 3.99 -1.68 5.07
CA THR A 108 4.63 -1.57 6.40
C THR A 108 3.66 -0.99 7.43
N GLY A 109 2.90 0.05 7.05
CA GLY A 109 1.84 0.61 7.89
C GLY A 109 0.73 -0.40 8.21
N LYS A 110 0.38 -1.27 7.26
CA LYS A 110 -0.57 -2.37 7.47
C LYS A 110 -0.03 -3.42 8.44
N GLU A 111 1.25 -3.79 8.36
CA GLU A 111 1.88 -4.67 9.35
C GLU A 111 1.80 -4.06 10.75
N ALA A 112 2.13 -2.77 10.89
CA ALA A 112 2.02 -2.06 12.16
C ALA A 112 0.58 -2.02 12.69
N LEU A 113 -0.43 -1.90 11.82
CA LEU A 113 -1.84 -2.03 12.19
C LEU A 113 -2.11 -3.40 12.85
N TRP A 114 -1.73 -4.50 12.20
CA TRP A 114 -1.99 -5.84 12.73
C TRP A 114 -1.28 -6.08 14.06
N ASN A 115 -0.05 -5.59 14.22
CA ASN A 115 0.69 -5.64 15.47
C ASN A 115 -0.04 -4.87 16.59
N ALA A 116 -0.53 -3.66 16.33
CA ALA A 116 -1.26 -2.85 17.31
C ALA A 116 -2.59 -3.48 17.73
N LEU A 117 -3.32 -4.09 16.78
CA LEU A 117 -4.57 -4.78 17.09
C LEU A 117 -4.35 -6.07 17.89
N GLU A 118 -3.32 -6.84 17.58
CA GLU A 118 -2.94 -8.02 18.37
C GLU A 118 -2.63 -7.66 19.82
N ALA A 119 -1.79 -6.64 20.03
CA ALA A 119 -1.40 -6.19 21.37
C ALA A 119 -2.58 -5.77 22.26
N THR A 120 -3.72 -5.43 21.66
CA THR A 120 -4.93 -5.00 22.38
C THR A 120 -6.07 -6.02 22.36
N SER A 121 -5.92 -7.12 21.61
CA SER A 121 -7.00 -8.08 21.33
C SER A 121 -7.54 -8.80 22.57
N GLU A 122 -6.73 -9.01 23.59
CA GLU A 122 -7.18 -9.61 24.85
C GLU A 122 -8.16 -8.71 25.62
N ASN A 123 -7.96 -7.40 25.54
CA ASN A 123 -8.73 -6.40 26.27
C ASN A 123 -9.96 -5.89 25.48
N VAL A 124 -10.00 -6.13 24.17
CA VAL A 124 -11.06 -5.64 23.27
C VAL A 124 -11.78 -6.82 22.63
N ALA A 125 -12.96 -7.16 23.11
CA ALA A 125 -13.71 -8.35 22.69
C ALA A 125 -13.95 -8.41 21.17
N SER A 126 -14.16 -7.28 20.50
CA SER A 126 -14.36 -7.21 19.05
C SER A 126 -13.11 -7.56 18.24
N LEU A 127 -11.91 -7.54 18.84
CA LEU A 127 -10.65 -7.89 18.20
C LEU A 127 -10.25 -9.35 18.38
N ARG A 128 -10.95 -10.11 19.23
CA ARG A 128 -10.64 -11.52 19.51
C ARG A 128 -10.96 -12.42 18.33
N GLY A 129 -10.22 -13.54 18.23
CA GLY A 129 -10.46 -14.58 17.23
C GLY A 129 -9.96 -14.25 15.83
N VAL A 130 -9.07 -13.26 15.70
CA VAL A 130 -8.36 -12.93 14.46
C VAL A 130 -6.94 -13.52 14.52
N ASP A 131 -6.51 -14.18 13.46
CA ASP A 131 -5.14 -14.67 13.31
C ASP A 131 -4.22 -13.53 12.88
N TYR A 132 -3.82 -12.68 13.83
CA TYR A 132 -2.93 -11.55 13.61
C TYR A 132 -1.54 -11.97 13.13
N ALA A 133 -1.02 -13.08 13.66
CA ALA A 133 0.28 -13.60 13.24
C ALA A 133 0.31 -13.91 11.74
N ARG A 134 -0.75 -14.49 11.21
CA ARG A 134 -0.89 -14.74 9.76
C ARG A 134 -1.00 -13.46 8.95
N LEU A 135 -1.74 -12.46 9.45
CA LEU A 135 -1.89 -11.17 8.76
C LEU A 135 -0.56 -10.39 8.73
N GLN A 136 0.19 -10.40 9.81
CA GLN A 136 1.54 -9.82 9.89
C GLN A 136 2.51 -10.52 8.94
N GLN A 137 2.50 -11.84 8.91
CA GLN A 137 3.35 -12.63 8.02
C GLN A 137 3.06 -12.30 6.55
N ARG A 138 1.78 -12.21 6.15
CA ARG A 138 1.40 -11.81 4.80
C ARG A 138 1.88 -10.39 4.46
N ALA A 139 1.79 -9.45 5.40
CA ALA A 139 2.28 -8.10 5.18
C ALA A 139 3.80 -8.08 4.95
N ARG A 140 4.58 -8.86 5.71
CA ARG A 140 6.03 -9.02 5.50
C ARG A 140 6.34 -9.64 4.13
N GLU A 141 5.65 -10.71 3.75
CA GLU A 141 5.81 -11.34 2.43
C GLU A 141 5.53 -10.35 1.29
N GLN A 142 4.51 -9.51 1.42
CA GLN A 142 4.21 -8.45 0.45
C GLN A 142 5.29 -7.36 0.43
N CYS A 143 5.81 -6.94 1.60
CA CYS A 143 6.93 -6.01 1.67
C CYS A 143 8.15 -6.53 0.91
N ASP A 144 8.54 -7.79 1.13
CA ASP A 144 9.68 -8.42 0.50
C ASP A 144 9.54 -8.47 -1.04
N LEU A 145 8.33 -8.80 -1.52
CA LEU A 145 8.03 -8.81 -2.96
C LEU A 145 8.13 -7.42 -3.58
N VAL A 146 7.52 -6.41 -2.93
CA VAL A 146 7.56 -5.02 -3.42
C VAL A 146 8.96 -4.45 -3.34
N ASP A 147 9.71 -4.69 -2.25
CA ASP A 147 11.08 -4.21 -2.09
C ASP A 147 12.02 -4.83 -3.12
N THR A 148 11.85 -6.10 -3.45
CA THR A 148 12.60 -6.74 -4.54
C THR A 148 12.40 -6.00 -5.86
N LYS A 149 11.16 -5.69 -6.23
CA LYS A 149 10.84 -4.94 -7.45
C LYS A 149 11.33 -3.49 -7.40
N ARG A 150 11.25 -2.85 -6.26
CA ARG A 150 11.77 -1.51 -6.02
C ARG A 150 13.29 -1.46 -6.25
N LEU A 151 14.04 -2.42 -5.71
CA LEU A 151 15.49 -2.49 -5.88
C LEU A 151 15.90 -2.81 -7.33
N GLU A 152 15.15 -3.66 -8.05
CA GLU A 152 15.32 -3.88 -9.48
C GLU A 152 15.15 -2.56 -10.25
N CYS A 153 14.05 -1.84 -10.00
CA CYS A 153 13.76 -0.56 -10.62
C CYS A 153 14.83 0.50 -10.31
N ALA A 154 15.27 0.63 -9.06
CA ALA A 154 16.30 1.57 -8.66
C ALA A 154 17.62 1.33 -9.38
N ARG A 155 18.04 0.07 -9.57
CA ARG A 155 19.24 -0.27 -10.33
C ARG A 155 19.15 0.22 -11.77
N GLU A 156 18.00 0.05 -12.41
CA GLU A 156 17.83 0.53 -13.79
C GLU A 156 17.79 2.06 -13.88
N VAL A 157 17.05 2.73 -12.99
CA VAL A 157 16.98 4.19 -12.93
C VAL A 157 18.36 4.84 -12.77
N PHE A 158 19.16 4.31 -11.85
CA PHE A 158 20.45 4.95 -11.53
C PHE A 158 21.57 4.58 -12.48
N LYS A 159 21.54 3.42 -13.13
CA LYS A 159 22.48 3.07 -14.21
C LYS A 159 22.38 3.99 -15.41
N ASN A 160 21.16 4.34 -15.83
CA ASN A 160 20.93 5.19 -17.01
C ASN A 160 21.46 6.61 -16.84
N ARG A 161 21.59 7.15 -15.62
CA ARG A 161 22.16 8.49 -15.39
C ARG A 161 23.67 8.57 -15.64
N GLN A 162 24.42 7.50 -15.46
CA GLN A 162 25.86 7.51 -15.70
C GLN A 162 26.20 7.55 -17.21
N ASN A 163 25.36 6.99 -18.07
CA ASN A 163 25.58 6.96 -19.51
C ASN A 163 25.27 8.30 -20.23
N VAL A 164 24.44 9.16 -19.63
CA VAL A 164 24.12 10.49 -20.21
C VAL A 164 25.25 11.47 -19.92
N GLY A 165 25.89 11.38 -18.75
CA GLY A 165 27.02 12.25 -18.40
C GLY A 165 28.29 12.00 -19.23
N LEU A 166 28.50 10.76 -19.72
CA LEU A 166 29.68 10.42 -20.51
C LEU A 166 29.57 10.82 -21.99
N ARG A 167 28.37 11.05 -22.52
CA ARG A 167 28.12 11.48 -23.90
C ARG A 167 28.29 12.99 -24.14
N ILE A 168 28.42 13.79 -23.10
CA ILE A 168 28.58 15.23 -23.18
C ILE A 168 30.06 15.64 -23.15
N LEU A 169 30.98 14.71 -22.87
CA LEU A 169 32.40 14.97 -22.74
C LEU A 169 33.26 14.41 -23.92
N LEU A 170 32.64 13.97 -25.01
CA LEU A 170 33.29 13.59 -26.27
C LEU A 170 32.73 14.45 -27.42
#